data_0c7ae3b23ae6662605f754bce01fc610
#
_entry.id   0c7ae3b23ae6662605f754bce01fc610
#
_cell.length_a   1.000
_cell.length_b   1.000
_cell.length_c   1.000
_cell.angle_alpha   90.00
_cell.angle_beta   90.00
_cell.angle_gamma   90.00
#
_symmetry.space_group_name_H-M   'P 1'
#
loop_
_entity.id
_entity.type
_entity.pdbx_description
1 polymer ?
#
loop_
_entity_poly.entity_id
_entity_poly.type
_entity_poly.pdbx_seq_one_letter_code
_entity_poly.pdbx_strand_id
1 'polypeptide(L)' 'MRKVNVYYGDVYAGQLVELSRGNYEFTYDDAFRADGSTPPVSVNLPKSQKVYH' A
#
# COMPACT_ATOMS: atom_id res chain seq x y z
N MET A 1 11.79 12.76 -5.21
CA MET A 1 10.64 11.92 -4.87
C MET A 1 11.03 10.44 -5.03
N ARG A 2 10.77 9.65 -4.04
CA ARG A 2 11.17 8.23 -4.03
C ARG A 2 9.94 7.34 -4.03
N LYS A 3 10.01 6.23 -4.77
CA LYS A 3 8.92 5.27 -4.87
C LYS A 3 9.44 3.88 -4.54
N VAL A 4 8.68 3.14 -3.75
CA VAL A 4 9.01 1.78 -3.36
C VAL A 4 7.80 0.89 -3.60
N ASN A 5 8.01 -0.22 -4.30
CA ASN A 5 6.96 -1.22 -4.48
C ASN A 5 6.86 -2.05 -3.21
N VAL A 6 5.65 -2.28 -2.75
CA VAL A 6 5.38 -3.03 -1.52
C VAL A 6 4.73 -4.36 -1.87
N TYR A 7 5.24 -5.43 -1.29
CA TYR A 7 4.74 -6.78 -1.55
C TYR A 7 4.29 -7.44 -0.24
N TYR A 8 3.30 -8.28 -0.36
CA TYR A 8 2.89 -9.18 0.70
C TYR A 8 3.26 -10.59 0.24
N GLY A 9 4.39 -11.12 0.76
CA GLY A 9 4.95 -12.33 0.20
C GLY A 9 5.34 -12.10 -1.26
N ASP A 10 4.74 -12.86 -2.17
CA ASP A 10 5.00 -12.75 -3.61
C ASP A 10 3.97 -11.88 -4.33
N VAL A 11 3.03 -11.29 -3.60
CA VAL A 11 1.92 -10.54 -4.20
C VAL A 11 2.19 -9.05 -4.08
N TYR A 12 2.10 -8.35 -5.21
CA TYR A 12 2.25 -6.89 -5.21
C TYR A 12 1.08 -6.25 -4.48
N ALA A 13 1.38 -5.51 -3.42
CA ALA A 13 0.36 -4.94 -2.56
C ALA A 13 0.07 -3.47 -2.85
N GLY A 14 1.07 -2.73 -3.32
CA GLY A 14 0.89 -1.31 -3.58
C GLY A 14 2.22 -0.59 -3.70
N GLN A 15 2.17 0.73 -3.60
CA GLN A 15 3.34 1.56 -3.75
C GLN A 15 3.43 2.60 -2.65
N LEU A 16 4.61 2.74 -2.07
CA LEU A 16 4.91 3.78 -1.10
C LEU A 16 5.69 4.88 -1.81
N VAL A 17 5.21 6.11 -1.71
CA VAL A 17 5.81 7.27 -2.34
C VAL A 17 6.22 8.27 -1.28
N GLU A 18 7.47 8.73 -1.34
CA GLU A 18 7.93 9.83 -0.50
C GLU A 18 7.65 11.13 -1.25
N LEU A 19 6.68 11.90 -0.79
CA LEU A 19 6.27 13.16 -1.44
C LEU A 19 7.23 14.28 -1.10
N SER A 20 7.70 14.31 0.15
CA SER A 20 8.69 15.26 0.62
C SER A 20 9.34 14.63 1.84
N ARG A 21 10.38 15.27 2.38
CA ARG A 21 11.10 14.73 3.53
C ARG A 21 10.13 14.46 4.69
N GLY A 22 10.00 13.20 5.08
CA GLY A 22 9.14 12.80 6.18
C GLY A 22 7.67 12.64 5.84
N ASN A 23 7.27 12.94 4.58
CA ASN A 23 5.88 12.80 4.14
C ASN A 23 5.77 11.65 3.14
N TYR A 24 5.00 10.63 3.50
CA TYR A 24 4.83 9.43 2.68
C TYR A 24 3.37 9.24 2.35
N GLU A 25 3.12 8.61 1.20
CA GLU A 25 1.78 8.22 0.78
C GLU A 25 1.83 6.76 0.35
N PHE A 26 0.97 5.93 0.92
CA PHE A 26 0.84 4.53 0.50
C PHE A 26 -0.44 4.37 -0.29
N THR A 27 -0.32 3.78 -1.49
CA THR A 27 -1.46 3.50 -2.35
C THR A 27 -1.55 1.99 -2.57
N TYR A 28 -2.67 1.39 -2.16
CA TYR A 28 -2.92 -0.02 -2.41
C TYR A 28 -3.10 -0.28 -3.90
N ASP A 29 -2.58 -1.41 -4.36
CA ASP A 29 -2.89 -1.92 -5.69
C ASP A 29 -4.35 -2.36 -5.74
N ASP A 30 -5.05 -2.04 -6.82
CA ASP A 30 -6.48 -2.33 -6.92
C ASP A 30 -6.77 -3.83 -6.83
N ALA A 31 -5.96 -4.65 -7.49
CA ALA A 31 -6.14 -6.10 -7.47
C ALA A 31 -5.91 -6.66 -6.06
N PHE A 32 -4.88 -6.17 -5.36
CA PHE A 32 -4.60 -6.61 -3.99
C PHE A 32 -5.73 -6.20 -3.05
N ARG A 33 -6.22 -4.98 -3.22
CA ARG A 33 -7.29 -4.45 -2.38
C ARG A 33 -8.60 -5.22 -2.56
N ALA A 34 -8.87 -5.64 -3.80
CA ALA A 34 -10.08 -6.40 -4.11
C ALA A 34 -9.99 -7.87 -3.72
N ASP A 35 -8.78 -8.39 -3.47
CA ASP A 35 -8.56 -9.78 -3.13
C ASP A 35 -8.90 -10.02 -1.65
N GLY A 36 -10.02 -10.69 -1.41
CA GLY A 36 -10.45 -10.97 -0.06
C GLY A 36 -9.65 -12.07 0.65
N SER A 37 -8.76 -12.77 -0.08
CA SER A 37 -7.94 -13.84 0.50
C SER A 37 -6.66 -13.32 1.15
N THR A 38 -6.30 -12.06 0.92
CA THR A 38 -5.10 -11.46 1.53
C THR A 38 -5.49 -10.47 2.61
N PRO A 39 -4.72 -10.44 3.73
CA PRO A 39 -4.97 -9.46 4.79
C PRO A 39 -4.42 -8.08 4.40
N PRO A 40 -4.79 -7.02 5.12
CA PRO A 40 -4.17 -5.72 4.91
C PRO A 40 -2.68 -5.78 5.25
N VAL A 41 -1.91 -4.90 4.63
CA VAL A 41 -0.46 -4.82 4.84
C VAL A 41 -0.15 -4.49 6.31
N SER A 42 -0.97 -3.66 6.92
CA SER A 42 -0.81 -3.26 8.32
C SER A 42 -2.18 -3.03 8.92
N VAL A 43 -2.30 -3.24 10.24
CA VAL A 43 -3.54 -2.95 10.96
C VAL A 43 -3.93 -1.47 10.89
N ASN A 44 -2.94 -0.60 10.66
CA ASN A 44 -3.17 0.84 10.51
C ASN A 44 -3.48 1.24 9.07
N LEU A 45 -3.45 0.28 8.14
CA LEU A 45 -3.69 0.52 6.72
C LEU A 45 -4.73 -0.47 6.20
N PRO A 46 -5.96 -0.42 6.70
CA PRO A 46 -6.99 -1.37 6.26
C PRO A 46 -7.30 -1.20 4.78
N LYS A 47 -7.71 -2.29 4.13
CA LYS A 47 -7.96 -2.29 2.68
C LYS A 47 -9.23 -1.55 2.29
N SER A 48 -9.97 -1.03 3.25
CA SER A 48 -11.19 -0.27 2.99
C SER A 48 -10.92 1.06 2.31
N GLN A 49 -9.70 1.56 2.39
CA GLN A 49 -9.29 2.82 1.77
C GLN A 49 -8.08 2.55 0.89
N LYS A 50 -8.05 3.17 -0.31
CA LYS A 50 -6.99 2.91 -1.27
C LYS A 50 -5.70 3.67 -0.96
N VAL A 51 -5.82 4.91 -0.52
CA VAL A 51 -4.66 5.80 -0.34
C VAL A 51 -4.55 6.24 1.11
N TYR A 52 -3.33 6.17 1.64
CA TYR A 52 -3.00 6.59 3.00
C TYR A 52 -1.81 7.53 3.00
N HIS A 53 -1.87 8.51 3.85
CA HIS A 53 -0.80 9.51 4.00
C HIS A 53 0.00 9.32 5.25
#